data_421f6f2376f98844432501106f2a59f9
#
_entry.id   421f6f2376f98844432501106f2a59f9
#
_cell.length_a   1.000
_cell.length_b   1.000
_cell.length_c   1.000
_cell.angle_alpha   90.00
_cell.angle_beta   90.00
_cell.angle_gamma   90.00
#
_symmetry.space_group_name_H-M   'P 1'
#
loop_
_entity.id
_entity.type
_entity.pdbx_description
1 polymer ?
#
loop_
_entity_poly.entity_id
_entity_poly.type
_entity_poly.pdbx_seq_one_letter_code
_entity_poly.pdbx_strand_id
1 'polypeptide(L)'
;MYYEGFSKRLAELRQEKGVSARDMSLSLGQSESYINKIENNYAMPSMQGFFYICEYLGITPSEFFNEEDLKDLYDDLYTYFEKNGKHH
;
A
#
# COMPACT_ATOMS: atom_id res chain seq x y z
N MET A 1 -11.15 -0.88 3.59
CA MET A 1 -11.39 -1.29 2.21
C MET A 1 -10.30 -0.80 1.26
N TYR A 2 -10.15 0.50 1.10
CA TYR A 2 -9.07 1.00 0.24
C TYR A 2 -7.70 0.71 0.82
N TYR A 3 -7.60 0.74 2.13
CA TYR A 3 -6.33 0.52 2.81
C TYR A 3 -5.79 -0.89 2.59
N GLU A 4 -6.70 -1.85 2.44
CA GLU A 4 -6.28 -3.24 2.26
C GLU A 4 -5.49 -3.42 0.98
N GLY A 5 -5.92 -2.81 -0.11
CA GLY A 5 -5.21 -2.89 -1.37
C GLY A 5 -3.82 -2.28 -1.29
N PHE A 6 -3.73 -1.11 -0.65
CA PHE A 6 -2.44 -0.44 -0.48
C PHE A 6 -1.50 -1.26 0.41
N SER A 7 -2.01 -1.69 1.55
CA SER A 7 -1.19 -2.43 2.52
C SER A 7 -0.70 -3.75 1.95
N LYS A 8 -1.57 -4.45 1.25
CA LYS A 8 -1.22 -5.72 0.63
C LYS A 8 -0.15 -5.52 -0.44
N ARG A 9 -0.31 -4.50 -1.27
CA ARG A 9 0.66 -4.20 -2.32
C ARG A 9 2.02 -3.86 -1.74
N LEU A 10 2.02 -3.04 -0.69
CA LEU A 10 3.27 -2.69 -0.02
C LEU A 10 3.97 -3.93 0.50
N ALA A 11 3.24 -4.82 1.16
CA ALA A 11 3.81 -6.04 1.70
C ALA A 11 4.38 -6.92 0.59
N GLU A 12 3.69 -7.04 -0.53
CA GLU A 12 4.15 -7.82 -1.66
C GLU A 12 5.46 -7.26 -2.22
N LEU A 13 5.51 -5.96 -2.41
CA LEU A 13 6.71 -5.31 -2.95
C LEU A 13 7.89 -5.43 -2.00
N ARG A 14 7.63 -5.29 -0.70
CA ARG A 14 8.67 -5.44 0.30
C ARG A 14 9.23 -6.86 0.29
N GLN A 15 8.33 -7.85 0.23
CA GLN A 15 8.74 -9.26 0.22
C GLN A 15 9.52 -9.59 -1.04
N GLU A 16 9.12 -9.04 -2.18
CA GLU A 16 9.87 -9.21 -3.42
C GLU A 16 11.28 -8.67 -3.31
N LYS A 17 11.42 -7.54 -2.61
CA LYS A 17 12.75 -6.95 -2.40
C LYS A 17 13.56 -7.77 -1.39
N GLY A 18 12.92 -8.60 -0.58
CA GLY A 18 13.60 -9.47 0.36
C GLY A 18 14.06 -8.77 1.62
N VAL A 19 13.35 -7.73 2.05
CA VAL A 19 13.71 -6.99 3.27
C VAL A 19 12.60 -7.11 4.30
N SER A 20 12.96 -7.01 5.58
CA SER A 20 11.98 -7.03 6.64
C SER A 20 11.30 -5.66 6.76
N ALA A 21 10.12 -5.63 7.36
CA ALA A 21 9.42 -4.38 7.60
C ALA A 21 10.26 -3.46 8.48
N ARG A 22 10.94 -4.03 9.47
CA ARG A 22 11.80 -3.25 10.35
C ARG A 22 12.96 -2.62 9.60
N ASP A 23 13.65 -3.40 8.79
CA ASP A 23 14.80 -2.90 8.03
C ASP A 23 14.37 -1.80 7.06
N MET A 24 13.26 -2.00 6.37
CA MET A 24 12.75 -0.99 5.46
C MET A 24 12.39 0.29 6.20
N SER A 25 11.74 0.17 7.36
CA SER A 25 11.37 1.33 8.17
C SER A 25 12.59 2.15 8.55
N LEU A 26 13.63 1.47 9.04
CA LEU A 26 14.85 2.15 9.46
C LEU A 26 15.58 2.78 8.27
N SER A 27 15.59 2.10 7.13
CA SER A 27 16.20 2.65 5.91
C SER A 27 15.49 3.91 5.44
N LEU A 28 14.21 4.03 5.74
CA LEU A 28 13.43 5.21 5.40
C LEU A 28 13.58 6.33 6.43
N GLY A 29 14.38 6.11 7.46
CA GLY A 29 14.57 7.10 8.52
C GLY A 29 13.39 7.19 9.47
N GLN A 30 12.59 6.14 9.55
CA GLN A 30 11.39 6.09 10.37
C GLN A 30 11.59 5.20 11.59
N SER A 31 10.59 5.14 12.46
CA SER A 31 10.62 4.21 13.59
C SER A 31 10.57 2.78 13.05
N GLU A 32 11.05 1.83 13.83
CA GLU A 32 11.14 0.44 13.38
C GLU A 32 9.79 -0.19 13.08
N SER A 33 8.70 0.37 13.58
CA SER A 33 7.36 -0.16 13.36
C SER A 33 6.59 0.54 12.24
N TYR A 34 7.23 1.48 11.55
CA TYR A 34 6.56 2.33 10.55
C TYR A 34 5.88 1.51 9.45
N ILE A 35 6.63 0.66 8.78
CA ILE A 35 6.08 -0.16 7.69
C ILE A 35 5.08 -1.18 8.22
N ASN A 36 5.39 -1.79 9.37
CA ASN A 36 4.49 -2.77 9.96
C ASN A 36 3.11 -2.16 10.23
N LYS A 37 3.07 -0.94 10.74
CA LYS A 37 1.80 -0.27 11.00
C LYS A 37 1.01 -0.01 9.72
N ILE A 38 1.69 0.34 8.64
CA ILE A 38 1.03 0.56 7.36
C ILE A 38 0.49 -0.76 6.82
N GLU A 39 1.28 -1.82 6.88
CA GLU A 39 0.88 -3.12 6.35
C GLU A 39 -0.27 -3.74 7.15
N ASN A 40 -0.44 -3.34 8.39
CA ASN A 40 -1.52 -3.84 9.24
C ASN A 40 -2.69 -2.85 9.35
N ASN A 41 -2.71 -1.86 8.48
CA ASN A 41 -3.82 -0.91 8.38
C ASN A 41 -3.99 -0.02 9.61
N TYR A 42 -2.93 0.18 10.39
CA TYR A 42 -2.95 1.10 11.51
C TYR A 42 -2.56 2.52 11.13
N ALA A 43 -1.95 2.68 9.96
CA ALA A 43 -1.48 3.99 9.51
C ALA A 43 -1.38 4.01 8.00
N MET A 44 -1.36 5.22 7.45
CA MET A 44 -1.07 5.45 6.05
C MET A 44 0.11 6.42 5.98
N PRO A 45 0.97 6.31 4.99
CA PRO A 45 2.05 7.29 4.85
C PRO A 45 1.48 8.61 4.36
N SER A 46 2.20 9.69 4.65
CA SER A 46 1.93 10.95 3.97
C SER A 46 2.29 10.77 2.49
N MET A 47 1.87 11.74 1.67
CA MET A 47 2.23 11.69 0.26
C MET A 47 3.74 11.68 0.08
N GLN A 48 4.45 12.51 0.83
CA GLN A 48 5.91 12.53 0.78
C GLN A 48 6.49 11.18 1.20
N GLY A 49 5.94 10.61 2.28
CA GLY A 49 6.38 9.30 2.74
C GLY A 49 6.16 8.22 1.69
N PHE A 50 5.05 8.31 0.98
CA PHE A 50 4.76 7.36 -0.09
C PHE A 50 5.81 7.46 -1.21
N PHE A 51 6.19 8.68 -1.58
CA PHE A 51 7.23 8.84 -2.61
C PHE A 51 8.57 8.26 -2.16
N TYR A 52 8.92 8.42 -0.88
CA TYR A 52 10.14 7.81 -0.35
C TYR A 52 10.05 6.29 -0.37
N ILE A 53 8.88 5.74 -0.08
CA ILE A 53 8.66 4.29 -0.16
C ILE A 53 8.92 3.80 -1.59
N CYS A 54 8.36 4.49 -2.57
CA CYS A 54 8.56 4.11 -3.97
C CYS A 54 10.03 4.20 -4.36
N GLU A 55 10.70 5.26 -3.93
CA GLU A 55 12.12 5.43 -4.22
C GLU A 55 12.94 4.29 -3.62
N TYR A 56 12.65 3.94 -2.38
CA TYR A 56 13.33 2.83 -1.72
C TYR A 56 13.12 1.53 -2.47
N LEU A 57 11.90 1.30 -2.94
CA LEU A 57 11.56 0.07 -3.67
C LEU A 57 12.05 0.09 -5.11
N GLY A 58 12.52 1.24 -5.59
CA GLY A 58 13.01 1.36 -6.96
C GLY A 58 11.91 1.34 -8.01
N ILE A 59 10.73 1.81 -7.66
CA ILE A 59 9.60 1.86 -8.59
C ILE A 59 8.99 3.25 -8.59
N THR A 60 8.19 3.51 -9.62
CA THR A 60 7.42 4.76 -9.67
C THR A 60 6.11 4.59 -8.93
N PRO A 61 5.45 5.67 -8.53
CA PRO A 61 4.10 5.57 -7.96
C PRO A 61 3.13 4.86 -8.90
N SER A 62 3.29 5.05 -10.20
CA SER A 62 2.46 4.38 -11.18
C SER A 62 2.64 2.86 -11.13
N GLU A 63 3.89 2.42 -10.98
CA GLU A 63 4.18 1.00 -10.87
C GLU A 63 3.71 0.41 -9.54
N PHE A 64 3.68 1.23 -8.51
CA PHE A 64 3.15 0.79 -7.22
C PHE A 64 1.70 0.36 -7.37
N PHE A 65 0.89 1.16 -8.06
CA PHE A 65 -0.50 0.86 -8.31
C PHE A 65 -0.62 0.24 -9.70
N ASN A 66 -0.19 -1.02 -9.82
CA ASN A 66 -0.28 -1.68 -11.12
C ASN A 66 -1.75 -1.98 -11.47
N GLU A 67 -1.96 -2.39 -12.71
CA GLU A 67 -3.30 -2.58 -13.22
C GLU A 67 -4.11 -3.59 -12.41
N GLU A 68 -3.45 -4.66 -11.98
CA GLU A 68 -4.11 -5.70 -11.22
C GLU A 68 -4.61 -5.20 -9.88
N ASP A 69 -3.77 -4.43 -9.18
CA ASP A 69 -4.17 -3.88 -7.89
C ASP A 69 -5.28 -2.85 -8.03
N LEU A 70 -5.23 -2.05 -9.07
CA LEU A 70 -6.30 -1.10 -9.34
C LEU A 70 -7.61 -1.82 -9.62
N LYS A 71 -7.53 -2.95 -10.30
CA LYS A 71 -8.72 -3.75 -10.56
C LYS A 71 -9.34 -4.24 -9.26
N ASP A 72 -8.54 -4.71 -8.34
CA ASP A 72 -9.03 -5.16 -7.04
C ASP A 72 -9.72 -4.03 -6.30
N LEU A 73 -9.16 -2.83 -6.34
CA LEU A 73 -9.76 -1.66 -5.71
C LEU A 73 -11.11 -1.33 -6.34
N TYR A 74 -11.19 -1.40 -7.66
CA TYR A 74 -12.43 -1.16 -8.36
C TYR A 74 -13.48 -2.20 -8.01
N ASP A 75 -13.08 -3.46 -7.94
CA ASP A 75 -13.98 -4.55 -7.60
C ASP A 75 -14.55 -4.35 -6.19
N ASP A 76 -13.71 -3.98 -5.24
CA ASP A 76 -14.15 -3.71 -3.87
C ASP A 76 -15.15 -2.57 -3.83
N LEU A 77 -14.84 -1.51 -4.55
CA LEU A 77 -15.68 -0.33 -4.60
C LEU A 77 -17.04 -0.65 -5.23
N TYR A 78 -17.01 -1.38 -6.33
CA TYR A 78 -18.22 -1.77 -7.04
C TYR A 78 -19.12 -2.63 -6.16
N THR A 79 -18.51 -3.60 -5.47
CA THR A 79 -19.25 -4.46 -4.55
C THR A 79 -19.89 -3.64 -3.43
N TYR A 80 -19.16 -2.67 -2.91
CA TYR A 80 -19.69 -1.80 -1.86
C TYR A 80 -20.92 -1.04 -2.35
N PHE A 81 -20.86 -0.44 -3.53
CA PHE A 81 -21.96 0.32 -4.08
C PHE A 81 -23.16 -0.57 -4.40
N GLU A 82 -22.93 -1.74 -4.92
CA GLU A 82 -24.01 -2.67 -5.21
C GLU A 82 -24.72 -3.09 -3.93
N LYS A 83 -23.95 -3.41 -2.92
CA LYS A 83 -24.46 -3.85 -1.65
C LYS A 83 -25.31 -2.78 -0.98
N ASN A 84 -24.96 -1.53 -1.18
CA ASN A 84 -25.66 -0.41 -0.57
C ASN A 84 -26.71 0.19 -1.49
N GLY A 85 -26.86 -0.31 -2.69
CA GLY A 85 -27.90 0.11 -3.61
C GLY A 85 -27.85 1.56 -4.02
N LYS A 86 -26.66 2.08 -4.15
CA LYS A 86 -26.53 3.52 -4.38
C LYS A 86 -26.01 3.92 -5.72
N HIS A 87 -25.91 3.02 -6.60
CA HIS A 87 -25.21 3.33 -7.81
C HIS A 87 -26.08 3.87 -8.89
N HIS A 88 -27.15 4.36 -8.53
CA HIS A 88 -27.96 4.90 -9.52
C HIS A 88 -28.56 6.03 -9.10
#